data_506365230ec4447eb4115f2d0bcfbc23
#
_entry.id   506365230ec4447eb4115f2d0bcfbc23
#
_cell.length_a   1.000
_cell.length_b   1.000
_cell.length_c   1.000
_cell.angle_alpha   90.00
_cell.angle_beta   90.00
_cell.angle_gamma   90.00
#
_symmetry.space_group_name_H-M   'P 1'
#
loop_
_entity.id
_entity.type
_entity.pdbx_description
1 polymer ?
#
loop_
_entity_poly.entity_id
_entity_poly.type
_entity_poly.pdbx_seq_one_letter_code
_entity_poly.pdbx_strand_id
1 'polypeptide(L)'
;MTQVLSPTPEALALASQLLHDGQLVAFPTETVYGLGANALDAKAVLNIFAAKGRPADNPLIVHVYDRAQLTPLCEVSPLAEKLMDAFWPGPLTLILPRKSAIPDEVAASLPTVAVRMPSHPVAAALLRACKLPIAAPSANRSGKPSPTTAHHVLVDMDGRIPLILDGGSCDVGVESTVLDVTSGAPCILRPGGITKDMLENVLGHVDVAGSVLRPLQKGEKALSPGMRYKHYSPDGQVTLVEGAEADVVAAMAKLAAHADAQGHRACVMCFTEHMDALKNCHPHDIGSRDNASEVAHRLFDTLRRLDEEHMDVIFSEVVPPEGVGLAVMNRLGRAAAFHTIQARDVLKDEEA
;
A
#
# COMPACT_ATOMS: atom_id res chain seq x y z
N MET A 1 -19.51 -2.44 -17.73
CA MET A 1 -19.87 -2.48 -16.29
C MET A 1 -19.03 -3.58 -15.64
N THR A 2 -18.34 -3.26 -14.59
CA THR A 2 -17.49 -4.22 -13.85
C THR A 2 -18.38 -5.12 -12.98
N GLN A 3 -18.15 -6.42 -13.00
CA GLN A 3 -18.87 -7.36 -12.12
C GLN A 3 -18.16 -7.43 -10.75
N VAL A 4 -18.94 -7.46 -9.68
CA VAL A 4 -18.45 -7.75 -8.32
C VAL A 4 -19.06 -9.07 -7.88
N LEU A 5 -18.23 -10.08 -7.65
CA LEU A 5 -18.70 -11.43 -7.31
C LEU A 5 -18.05 -11.94 -6.01
N SER A 6 -18.85 -12.59 -5.18
CA SER A 6 -18.31 -13.39 -4.07
C SER A 6 -17.43 -14.53 -4.62
N PRO A 7 -16.38 -14.98 -3.90
CA PRO A 7 -15.38 -15.92 -4.40
C PRO A 7 -15.88 -17.38 -4.39
N THR A 8 -16.99 -17.64 -5.10
CA THR A 8 -17.50 -19.01 -5.31
C THR A 8 -16.61 -19.78 -6.29
N PRO A 9 -16.72 -21.11 -6.38
CA PRO A 9 -16.00 -21.90 -7.38
C PRO A 9 -16.22 -21.41 -8.82
N GLU A 10 -17.44 -21.00 -9.16
CA GLU A 10 -17.81 -20.47 -10.49
C GLU A 10 -17.16 -19.10 -10.74
N ALA A 11 -17.15 -18.20 -9.74
CA ALA A 11 -16.49 -16.90 -9.84
C ALA A 11 -14.97 -17.05 -9.97
N LEU A 12 -14.36 -18.00 -9.24
CA LEU A 12 -12.93 -18.31 -9.35
C LEU A 12 -12.60 -18.91 -10.73
N ALA A 13 -13.47 -19.76 -11.29
CA ALA A 13 -13.29 -20.30 -12.63
C ALA A 13 -13.38 -19.20 -13.70
N LEU A 14 -14.35 -18.28 -13.58
CA LEU A 14 -14.47 -17.12 -14.45
C LEU A 14 -13.23 -16.21 -14.35
N ALA A 15 -12.79 -15.91 -13.13
CA ALA A 15 -11.59 -15.11 -12.91
C ALA A 15 -10.34 -15.75 -13.53
N SER A 16 -10.18 -17.07 -13.38
CA SER A 16 -9.11 -17.83 -14.00
C SER A 16 -9.15 -17.73 -15.53
N GLN A 17 -10.33 -17.90 -16.14
CA GLN A 17 -10.50 -17.78 -17.58
C GLN A 17 -10.12 -16.37 -18.06
N LEU A 18 -10.61 -15.32 -17.40
CA LEU A 18 -10.28 -13.93 -17.73
C LEU A 18 -8.76 -13.68 -17.70
N LEU A 19 -8.06 -14.19 -16.70
CA LEU A 19 -6.59 -14.06 -16.59
C LEU A 19 -5.86 -14.81 -17.71
N HIS A 20 -6.34 -15.99 -18.13
CA HIS A 20 -5.80 -16.72 -19.28
C HIS A 20 -6.05 -16.00 -20.60
N ASP A 21 -7.17 -15.28 -20.72
CA ASP A 21 -7.53 -14.48 -21.89
C ASP A 21 -6.84 -13.11 -21.93
N GLY A 22 -5.88 -12.86 -21.01
CA GLY A 22 -5.13 -11.60 -20.92
C GLY A 22 -5.94 -10.44 -20.35
N GLN A 23 -7.10 -10.72 -19.73
CA GLN A 23 -7.94 -9.74 -19.07
C GLN A 23 -7.48 -9.50 -17.62
N LEU A 24 -8.01 -8.45 -16.99
CA LEU A 24 -7.69 -8.06 -15.62
C LEU A 24 -8.73 -8.58 -14.63
N VAL A 25 -8.27 -8.97 -13.44
CA VAL A 25 -9.14 -9.32 -12.32
C VAL A 25 -8.62 -8.63 -11.05
N ALA A 26 -9.49 -7.93 -10.34
CA ALA A 26 -9.15 -7.44 -9.01
C ALA A 26 -9.51 -8.49 -7.96
N PHE A 27 -8.62 -8.68 -6.97
CA PHE A 27 -8.78 -9.68 -5.93
C PHE A 27 -8.19 -9.21 -4.60
N PRO A 28 -8.74 -9.65 -3.46
CA PRO A 28 -8.23 -9.31 -2.14
C PRO A 28 -6.94 -10.07 -1.84
N THR A 29 -6.05 -9.39 -1.11
CA THR A 29 -4.96 -10.03 -0.37
C THR A 29 -5.09 -9.66 1.11
N GLU A 30 -4.27 -10.23 2.00
CA GLU A 30 -4.23 -9.83 3.40
C GLU A 30 -3.79 -8.38 3.59
N THR A 31 -3.14 -7.79 2.58
CA THR A 31 -2.61 -6.41 2.61
C THR A 31 -3.57 -5.39 2.02
N VAL A 32 -3.78 -5.42 0.71
CA VAL A 32 -4.69 -4.55 -0.05
C VAL A 32 -5.23 -5.35 -1.25
N TYR A 33 -6.28 -4.86 -1.91
CA TYR A 33 -6.73 -5.44 -3.17
C TYR A 33 -5.69 -5.26 -4.27
N GLY A 34 -5.38 -6.33 -4.99
CA GLY A 34 -4.49 -6.35 -6.14
C GLY A 34 -5.25 -6.31 -7.46
N LEU A 35 -4.71 -5.62 -8.47
CA LEU A 35 -5.18 -5.66 -9.84
C LEU A 35 -4.31 -6.61 -10.64
N GLY A 36 -4.81 -7.82 -10.89
CA GLY A 36 -4.05 -8.94 -11.45
C GLY A 36 -4.10 -9.05 -12.95
N ALA A 37 -2.96 -9.40 -13.53
CA ALA A 37 -2.81 -9.89 -14.90
C ALA A 37 -1.82 -11.06 -14.96
N ASN A 38 -1.87 -11.88 -16.01
CA ASN A 38 -0.86 -12.90 -16.25
C ASN A 38 0.53 -12.27 -16.37
N ALA A 39 1.43 -12.60 -15.42
CA ALA A 39 2.77 -12.01 -15.35
C ALA A 39 3.69 -12.41 -16.52
N LEU A 40 3.34 -13.45 -17.28
CA LEU A 40 4.10 -13.96 -18.43
C LEU A 40 3.65 -13.34 -19.76
N ASP A 41 2.55 -12.56 -19.73
CA ASP A 41 1.99 -11.90 -20.90
C ASP A 41 2.19 -10.38 -20.82
N ALA A 42 3.16 -9.86 -21.55
CA ALA A 42 3.48 -8.44 -21.63
C ALA A 42 2.27 -7.57 -21.99
N LYS A 43 1.38 -8.04 -22.89
CA LYS A 43 0.18 -7.29 -23.29
C LYS A 43 -0.83 -7.21 -22.14
N ALA A 44 -1.06 -8.32 -21.43
CA ALA A 44 -1.92 -8.35 -20.26
C ALA A 44 -1.39 -7.41 -19.16
N VAL A 45 -0.08 -7.39 -18.95
CA VAL A 45 0.57 -6.48 -17.99
C VAL A 45 0.40 -5.01 -18.39
N LEU A 46 0.52 -4.66 -19.67
CA LEU A 46 0.28 -3.29 -20.16
C LEU A 46 -1.17 -2.82 -19.90
N ASN A 47 -2.16 -3.73 -19.91
CA ASN A 47 -3.54 -3.41 -19.55
C ASN A 47 -3.67 -2.93 -18.09
N ILE A 48 -2.82 -3.41 -17.15
CA ILE A 48 -2.78 -2.89 -15.77
C ILE A 48 -2.47 -1.39 -15.77
N PHE A 49 -1.43 -0.98 -16.49
CA PHE A 49 -1.01 0.42 -16.55
C PHE A 49 -2.09 1.29 -17.21
N ALA A 50 -2.72 0.80 -18.28
CA ALA A 50 -3.81 1.49 -18.94
C ALA A 50 -5.04 1.66 -18.02
N ALA A 51 -5.48 0.60 -17.33
CA ALA A 51 -6.62 0.66 -16.43
C ALA A 51 -6.39 1.63 -15.26
N LYS A 52 -5.16 1.66 -14.69
CA LYS A 52 -4.78 2.53 -13.58
C LYS A 52 -4.48 3.98 -14.00
N GLY A 53 -4.25 4.25 -15.29
CA GLY A 53 -3.68 5.52 -15.73
C GLY A 53 -2.26 5.74 -15.16
N ARG A 54 -1.43 4.70 -15.12
CA ARG A 54 -0.10 4.70 -14.51
C ARG A 54 0.98 4.56 -15.58
N PRO A 55 2.10 5.32 -15.51
CA PRO A 55 3.26 5.06 -16.34
C PRO A 55 3.86 3.66 -16.09
N ALA A 56 4.38 3.02 -17.16
CA ALA A 56 4.96 1.67 -17.10
C ALA A 56 6.43 1.66 -16.65
N ASP A 57 6.86 2.62 -15.84
CA ASP A 57 8.25 2.84 -15.40
C ASP A 57 8.51 2.42 -13.94
N ASN A 58 7.58 1.68 -13.35
CA ASN A 58 7.66 1.25 -11.95
C ASN A 58 7.29 -0.24 -11.85
N PRO A 59 8.18 -1.11 -11.33
CA PRO A 59 8.00 -2.56 -11.35
C PRO A 59 6.72 -3.02 -10.64
N LEU A 60 6.27 -4.22 -10.97
CA LEU A 60 5.12 -4.88 -10.36
C LEU A 60 5.56 -6.05 -9.48
N ILE A 61 4.70 -6.46 -8.54
CA ILE A 61 4.94 -7.64 -7.71
C ILE A 61 4.24 -8.82 -8.36
N VAL A 62 4.98 -9.92 -8.56
CA VAL A 62 4.46 -11.19 -9.06
C VAL A 62 4.02 -12.04 -7.89
N HIS A 63 2.75 -12.45 -7.91
CA HIS A 63 2.14 -13.30 -6.89
C HIS A 63 2.13 -14.76 -7.35
N VAL A 64 2.53 -15.66 -6.47
CA VAL A 64 2.59 -17.10 -6.68
C VAL A 64 1.84 -17.85 -5.59
N TYR A 65 1.41 -19.09 -5.85
CA TYR A 65 0.78 -19.96 -4.84
C TYR A 65 1.67 -21.12 -4.40
N ASP A 66 2.77 -21.35 -5.12
CA ASP A 66 3.72 -22.41 -4.86
C ASP A 66 5.14 -21.94 -5.20
N ARG A 67 6.12 -22.29 -4.35
CA ARG A 67 7.54 -21.96 -4.58
C ARG A 67 8.10 -22.58 -5.85
N ALA A 68 7.57 -23.72 -6.29
CA ALA A 68 7.96 -24.34 -7.57
C ALA A 68 7.75 -23.41 -8.76
N GLN A 69 6.77 -22.48 -8.70
CA GLN A 69 6.57 -21.47 -9.74
C GLN A 69 7.73 -20.47 -9.87
N LEU A 70 8.58 -20.31 -8.85
CA LEU A 70 9.70 -19.39 -8.88
C LEU A 70 10.83 -19.86 -9.83
N THR A 71 10.95 -21.17 -10.04
CA THR A 71 12.04 -21.76 -10.84
C THR A 71 12.21 -21.11 -12.23
N PRO A 72 11.17 -20.88 -13.03
CA PRO A 72 11.29 -20.18 -14.31
C PRO A 72 11.36 -18.65 -14.17
N LEU A 73 11.00 -18.05 -13.03
CA LEU A 73 10.81 -16.61 -12.87
C LEU A 73 12.05 -15.88 -12.33
N CYS A 74 12.75 -16.51 -11.39
CA CYS A 74 13.86 -15.86 -10.68
C CYS A 74 14.88 -16.88 -10.13
N GLU A 75 16.00 -16.36 -9.63
CA GLU A 75 16.99 -17.13 -8.88
C GLU A 75 16.69 -17.01 -7.39
N VAL A 76 16.62 -18.13 -6.69
CA VAL A 76 16.35 -18.18 -5.26
C VAL A 76 17.64 -18.53 -4.54
N SER A 77 18.09 -17.63 -3.66
CA SER A 77 19.25 -17.85 -2.80
C SER A 77 18.88 -18.56 -1.49
N PRO A 78 19.81 -19.19 -0.78
CA PRO A 78 19.55 -19.76 0.55
C PRO A 78 18.99 -18.73 1.54
N LEU A 79 19.38 -17.47 1.42
CA LEU A 79 18.84 -16.38 2.22
C LEU A 79 17.35 -16.14 1.93
N ALA A 80 16.99 -16.14 0.65
CA ALA A 80 15.59 -16.01 0.23
C ALA A 80 14.74 -17.20 0.71
N GLU A 81 15.28 -18.43 0.64
CA GLU A 81 14.59 -19.62 1.16
C GLU A 81 14.29 -19.49 2.64
N LYS A 82 15.28 -19.07 3.45
CA LYS A 82 15.11 -18.84 4.89
C LYS A 82 14.00 -17.84 5.20
N LEU A 83 13.89 -16.76 4.41
CA LEU A 83 12.84 -15.74 4.54
C LEU A 83 11.46 -16.27 4.12
N MET A 84 11.41 -17.07 3.05
CA MET A 84 10.19 -17.73 2.61
C MET A 84 9.69 -18.75 3.66
N ASP A 85 10.59 -19.47 4.32
CA ASP A 85 10.23 -20.40 5.39
C ASP A 85 9.62 -19.68 6.60
N ALA A 86 10.11 -18.49 6.90
CA ALA A 86 9.66 -17.72 8.05
C ALA A 86 8.36 -16.93 7.79
N PHE A 87 8.14 -16.44 6.56
CA PHE A 87 7.14 -15.41 6.31
C PHE A 87 6.19 -15.69 5.14
N TRP A 88 6.32 -16.81 4.43
CA TRP A 88 5.41 -17.19 3.35
C TRP A 88 4.58 -18.44 3.70
N PRO A 89 3.28 -18.41 3.38
CA PRO A 89 2.52 -17.31 2.76
C PRO A 89 2.33 -16.13 3.72
N GLY A 90 2.42 -14.89 3.18
CA GLY A 90 2.30 -13.70 4.03
C GLY A 90 2.68 -12.38 3.35
N PRO A 91 2.72 -11.27 4.15
CA PRO A 91 2.89 -9.92 3.62
C PRO A 91 4.38 -9.54 3.43
N LEU A 92 5.22 -10.48 2.99
CA LEU A 92 6.62 -10.24 2.59
C LEU A 92 6.79 -10.41 1.08
N THR A 93 7.32 -9.39 0.44
CA THR A 93 7.77 -9.40 -0.97
C THR A 93 9.28 -9.41 -1.01
N LEU A 94 9.87 -10.34 -1.76
CA LEU A 94 11.31 -10.46 -1.97
C LEU A 94 11.68 -9.96 -3.36
N ILE A 95 12.73 -9.14 -3.46
CA ILE A 95 13.36 -8.79 -4.73
C ILE A 95 14.47 -9.80 -4.99
N LEU A 96 14.37 -10.48 -6.14
CA LEU A 96 15.28 -11.55 -6.56
C LEU A 96 15.78 -11.30 -7.98
N PRO A 97 16.95 -11.85 -8.38
CA PRO A 97 17.41 -11.80 -9.77
C PRO A 97 16.39 -12.46 -10.70
N ARG A 98 15.92 -11.72 -11.72
CA ARG A 98 14.92 -12.23 -12.66
C ARG A 98 15.53 -13.16 -13.72
N LYS A 99 14.71 -14.06 -14.22
CA LYS A 99 14.97 -14.86 -15.43
C LYS A 99 14.19 -14.33 -16.62
N SER A 100 14.53 -14.81 -17.80
CA SER A 100 13.98 -14.35 -19.08
C SER A 100 12.47 -14.58 -19.27
N ALA A 101 11.85 -15.43 -18.47
CA ALA A 101 10.40 -15.63 -18.51
C ALA A 101 9.59 -14.41 -18.07
N ILE A 102 10.18 -13.52 -17.27
CA ILE A 102 9.54 -12.28 -16.81
C ILE A 102 9.74 -11.17 -17.84
N PRO A 103 8.66 -10.63 -18.44
CA PRO A 103 8.75 -9.51 -19.38
C PRO A 103 9.31 -8.23 -18.75
N ASP A 104 9.86 -7.36 -19.57
CA ASP A 104 10.38 -6.05 -19.15
C ASP A 104 9.29 -5.16 -18.53
N GLU A 105 8.06 -5.29 -18.98
CA GLU A 105 6.89 -4.56 -18.49
C GLU A 105 6.58 -4.87 -17.02
N VAL A 106 6.86 -6.09 -16.56
CA VAL A 106 6.71 -6.48 -15.14
C VAL A 106 7.83 -5.89 -14.29
N ALA A 107 9.06 -5.99 -14.80
CA ALA A 107 10.28 -5.62 -14.06
C ALA A 107 10.69 -4.15 -14.26
N ALA A 108 10.00 -3.36 -15.10
CA ALA A 108 10.40 -2.02 -15.53
C ALA A 108 11.86 -2.01 -16.03
N SER A 109 12.24 -3.03 -16.82
CA SER A 109 13.59 -3.27 -17.36
C SER A 109 14.68 -3.44 -16.29
N LEU A 110 14.34 -3.67 -15.03
CA LEU A 110 15.30 -4.01 -13.98
C LEU A 110 15.79 -5.45 -14.13
N PRO A 111 17.02 -5.78 -13.68
CA PRO A 111 17.54 -7.15 -13.68
C PRO A 111 16.92 -8.02 -12.57
N THR A 112 15.96 -7.49 -11.86
CA THR A 112 15.32 -8.11 -10.69
C THR A 112 13.81 -8.19 -10.87
N VAL A 113 13.15 -9.08 -10.13
CA VAL A 113 11.71 -9.21 -10.02
C VAL A 113 11.30 -9.26 -8.56
N ALA A 114 10.20 -8.59 -8.22
CA ALA A 114 9.57 -8.65 -6.91
C ALA A 114 8.57 -9.81 -6.90
N VAL A 115 8.68 -10.74 -5.94
CA VAL A 115 7.82 -11.92 -5.82
C VAL A 115 7.23 -12.04 -4.44
N ARG A 116 6.00 -12.57 -4.34
CA ARG A 116 5.28 -12.76 -3.09
C ARG A 116 4.34 -13.96 -3.15
N MET A 117 4.14 -14.64 -2.01
CA MET A 117 3.09 -15.62 -1.82
C MET A 117 2.09 -15.07 -0.78
N PRO A 118 0.91 -14.56 -1.21
CA PRO A 118 -0.07 -13.98 -0.29
C PRO A 118 -0.74 -15.05 0.58
N SER A 119 -1.15 -14.67 1.80
CA SER A 119 -1.83 -15.58 2.73
C SER A 119 -3.35 -15.55 2.64
N HIS A 120 -3.94 -14.57 1.95
CA HIS A 120 -5.39 -14.42 1.87
C HIS A 120 -6.05 -15.61 1.14
N PRO A 121 -7.11 -16.23 1.70
CA PRO A 121 -7.72 -17.44 1.13
C PRO A 121 -8.20 -17.28 -0.32
N VAL A 122 -8.81 -16.12 -0.65
CA VAL A 122 -9.31 -15.84 -2.01
C VAL A 122 -8.15 -15.70 -2.99
N ALA A 123 -7.08 -14.99 -2.62
CA ALA A 123 -5.88 -14.89 -3.45
C ALA A 123 -5.27 -16.27 -3.70
N ALA A 124 -5.12 -17.09 -2.66
CA ALA A 124 -4.59 -18.45 -2.77
C ALA A 124 -5.48 -19.35 -3.66
N ALA A 125 -6.80 -19.25 -3.53
CA ALA A 125 -7.74 -20.01 -4.34
C ALA A 125 -7.67 -19.59 -5.82
N LEU A 126 -7.66 -18.29 -6.12
CA LEU A 126 -7.53 -17.76 -7.47
C LEU A 126 -6.21 -18.21 -8.13
N LEU A 127 -5.08 -18.02 -7.44
CA LEU A 127 -3.75 -18.38 -7.93
C LEU A 127 -3.62 -19.89 -8.21
N ARG A 128 -4.24 -20.73 -7.36
CA ARG A 128 -4.29 -22.18 -7.59
C ARG A 128 -5.21 -22.56 -8.77
N ALA A 129 -6.34 -21.87 -8.92
CA ALA A 129 -7.29 -22.11 -10.01
C ALA A 129 -6.68 -21.75 -11.37
N CYS A 130 -6.04 -20.58 -11.48
CA CYS A 130 -5.45 -20.13 -12.75
C CYS A 130 -4.09 -20.78 -13.05
N LYS A 131 -3.34 -21.24 -12.04
CA LYS A 131 -1.98 -21.80 -12.16
C LYS A 131 -0.98 -20.88 -12.86
N LEU A 132 -1.27 -19.58 -12.93
CA LEU A 132 -0.41 -18.55 -13.49
C LEU A 132 0.30 -17.77 -12.39
N PRO A 133 1.53 -17.31 -12.59
CA PRO A 133 2.06 -16.21 -11.80
C PRO A 133 1.32 -14.92 -12.18
N ILE A 134 0.85 -14.16 -11.20
CA ILE A 134 0.02 -12.98 -11.42
C ILE A 134 0.77 -11.72 -11.01
N ALA A 135 1.03 -10.83 -11.98
CA ALA A 135 1.52 -9.48 -11.69
C ALA A 135 0.37 -8.64 -11.15
N ALA A 136 0.51 -8.10 -9.95
CA ALA A 136 -0.55 -7.32 -9.34
C ALA A 136 -0.01 -6.15 -8.48
N PRO A 137 -0.16 -4.89 -8.93
CA PRO A 137 -0.13 -3.72 -8.07
C PRO A 137 -1.45 -3.59 -7.30
N SER A 138 -1.56 -2.62 -6.38
CA SER A 138 -2.83 -2.26 -5.75
C SER A 138 -3.90 -1.87 -6.80
N ALA A 139 -5.16 -2.19 -6.56
CA ALA A 139 -6.26 -2.05 -7.53
C ALA A 139 -6.92 -0.65 -7.52
N ASN A 140 -6.13 0.43 -7.31
CA ASN A 140 -6.59 1.82 -7.34
C ASN A 140 -6.16 2.54 -8.62
N ARG A 141 -6.81 3.66 -8.94
CA ARG A 141 -6.28 4.65 -9.88
C ARG A 141 -4.96 5.22 -9.37
N SER A 142 -4.03 5.51 -10.29
CA SER A 142 -2.70 5.99 -9.92
C SER A 142 -2.79 7.25 -9.05
N GLY A 143 -2.05 7.27 -7.94
CA GLY A 143 -2.03 8.38 -6.98
C GLY A 143 -3.00 8.26 -5.80
N LYS A 144 -4.15 7.59 -5.97
CA LYS A 144 -5.18 7.42 -4.93
C LYS A 144 -4.75 6.44 -3.82
N PRO A 145 -5.37 6.50 -2.62
CA PRO A 145 -5.14 5.52 -1.55
C PRO A 145 -5.40 4.09 -2.01
N SER A 146 -4.62 3.12 -1.51
CA SER A 146 -4.81 1.73 -1.90
C SER A 146 -6.16 1.19 -1.42
N PRO A 147 -6.83 0.33 -2.21
CA PRO A 147 -8.14 -0.21 -1.85
C PRO A 147 -8.01 -1.36 -0.85
N THR A 148 -8.78 -1.31 0.22
CA THR A 148 -8.86 -2.35 1.25
C THR A 148 -10.18 -3.10 1.24
N THR A 149 -11.14 -2.69 0.39
CA THR A 149 -12.44 -3.35 0.17
C THR A 149 -12.75 -3.44 -1.33
N ALA A 150 -13.67 -4.33 -1.72
CA ALA A 150 -14.17 -4.41 -3.10
C ALA A 150 -14.88 -3.12 -3.55
N HIS A 151 -15.53 -2.41 -2.62
CA HIS A 151 -16.16 -1.11 -2.89
C HIS A 151 -15.13 -0.08 -3.32
N HIS A 152 -13.99 0.03 -2.63
CA HIS A 152 -12.91 0.94 -3.01
C HIS A 152 -12.36 0.64 -4.42
N VAL A 153 -12.28 -0.65 -4.79
CA VAL A 153 -11.88 -1.05 -6.14
C VAL A 153 -12.94 -0.63 -7.16
N LEU A 154 -14.22 -0.85 -6.86
CA LEU A 154 -15.32 -0.51 -7.77
C LEU A 154 -15.36 1.00 -8.06
N VAL A 155 -15.20 1.85 -7.04
CA VAL A 155 -15.12 3.32 -7.20
C VAL A 155 -14.03 3.71 -8.21
N ASP A 156 -12.86 3.08 -8.15
CA ASP A 156 -11.72 3.43 -9.00
C ASP A 156 -11.75 2.76 -10.39
N MET A 157 -12.32 1.55 -10.50
CA MET A 157 -12.13 0.63 -11.63
C MET A 157 -13.42 0.27 -12.39
N ASP A 158 -14.59 0.80 -12.01
CA ASP A 158 -15.81 0.50 -12.77
C ASP A 158 -15.68 0.88 -14.24
N GLY A 159 -16.10 -0.04 -15.11
CA GLY A 159 -15.98 0.07 -16.55
C GLY A 159 -14.56 -0.08 -17.12
N ARG A 160 -13.54 -0.26 -16.27
CA ARG A 160 -12.12 -0.42 -16.67
C ARG A 160 -11.63 -1.84 -16.64
N ILE A 161 -12.24 -2.67 -15.80
CA ILE A 161 -11.90 -4.09 -15.62
C ILE A 161 -13.17 -4.93 -15.63
N PRO A 162 -13.11 -6.20 -16.05
CA PRO A 162 -14.31 -7.04 -16.13
C PRO A 162 -14.81 -7.54 -14.78
N LEU A 163 -13.89 -7.82 -13.81
CA LEU A 163 -14.24 -8.55 -12.59
C LEU A 163 -13.49 -8.07 -11.36
N ILE A 164 -14.22 -8.00 -10.24
CA ILE A 164 -13.70 -7.86 -8.87
C ILE A 164 -14.20 -9.08 -8.07
N LEU A 165 -13.28 -9.82 -7.45
CA LEU A 165 -13.61 -10.83 -6.45
C LEU A 165 -13.73 -10.14 -5.09
N ASP A 166 -14.93 -10.19 -4.49
CA ASP A 166 -15.18 -9.61 -3.17
C ASP A 166 -14.91 -10.64 -2.06
N GLY A 167 -13.79 -10.48 -1.38
CA GLY A 167 -13.41 -11.30 -0.21
C GLY A 167 -13.46 -10.55 1.11
N GLY A 168 -14.17 -9.41 1.17
CA GLY A 168 -14.26 -8.57 2.36
C GLY A 168 -13.09 -7.59 2.51
N SER A 169 -12.90 -7.05 3.71
CA SER A 169 -11.81 -6.12 4.02
C SER A 169 -10.48 -6.84 4.20
N CYS A 170 -9.38 -6.15 3.87
CA CYS A 170 -8.03 -6.66 4.06
C CYS A 170 -7.58 -6.52 5.52
N ASP A 171 -6.93 -7.56 6.08
CA ASP A 171 -6.58 -7.61 7.52
C ASP A 171 -5.46 -6.62 7.90
N VAL A 172 -4.44 -6.44 7.05
CA VAL A 172 -3.25 -5.61 7.35
C VAL A 172 -3.49 -4.14 7.02
N GLY A 173 -4.21 -3.84 5.95
CA GLY A 173 -4.59 -2.49 5.53
C GLY A 173 -3.50 -1.67 4.82
N VAL A 174 -2.24 -2.08 4.88
CA VAL A 174 -1.12 -1.47 4.14
C VAL A 174 -0.42 -2.53 3.29
N GLU A 175 0.28 -2.12 2.22
CA GLU A 175 0.95 -3.05 1.31
C GLU A 175 2.08 -3.82 2.00
N SER A 176 2.47 -4.94 1.39
CA SER A 176 3.56 -5.83 1.85
C SER A 176 4.88 -5.10 2.07
N THR A 177 5.66 -5.58 3.02
CA THR A 177 7.09 -5.24 3.13
C THR A 177 7.82 -5.70 1.87
N VAL A 178 8.64 -4.84 1.28
CA VAL A 178 9.50 -5.15 0.14
C VAL A 178 10.95 -5.16 0.60
N LEU A 179 11.56 -6.33 0.55
CA LEU A 179 12.94 -6.57 0.98
C LEU A 179 13.81 -6.92 -0.23
N ASP A 180 14.86 -6.15 -0.45
CA ASP A 180 15.90 -6.47 -1.42
C ASP A 180 16.93 -7.40 -0.76
N VAL A 181 17.13 -8.56 -1.36
CA VAL A 181 18.13 -9.57 -0.95
C VAL A 181 19.13 -9.87 -2.06
N THR A 182 19.21 -9.02 -3.07
CA THR A 182 20.12 -9.19 -4.21
C THR A 182 21.50 -8.57 -3.98
N SER A 183 21.60 -7.62 -3.07
CA SER A 183 22.85 -6.99 -2.61
C SER A 183 23.39 -7.70 -1.37
N GLY A 184 24.64 -7.39 -0.99
CA GLY A 184 25.34 -8.07 0.12
C GLY A 184 24.66 -7.91 1.49
N ALA A 185 23.84 -6.88 1.71
CA ALA A 185 23.03 -6.67 2.92
C ALA A 185 21.55 -6.57 2.58
N PRO A 186 20.66 -7.30 3.30
CA PRO A 186 19.22 -7.18 3.12
C PRO A 186 18.75 -5.76 3.43
N CYS A 187 17.92 -5.17 2.54
CA CYS A 187 17.46 -3.80 2.67
C CYS A 187 15.94 -3.68 2.46
N ILE A 188 15.24 -3.09 3.44
CA ILE A 188 13.82 -2.75 3.32
C ILE A 188 13.68 -1.54 2.38
N LEU A 189 13.08 -1.76 1.21
CA LEU A 189 12.76 -0.70 0.25
C LEU A 189 11.37 -0.09 0.49
N ARG A 190 10.46 -0.87 1.07
CA ARG A 190 9.14 -0.44 1.48
C ARG A 190 8.72 -1.17 2.76
N PRO A 191 8.48 -0.48 3.87
CA PRO A 191 7.98 -1.11 5.08
C PRO A 191 6.52 -1.54 4.91
N GLY A 192 6.11 -2.58 5.64
CA GLY A 192 4.76 -3.17 5.61
C GLY A 192 4.50 -4.00 6.86
N GLY A 193 3.63 -5.02 6.74
CA GLY A 193 3.23 -5.86 7.87
C GLY A 193 4.36 -6.71 8.48
N ILE A 194 5.40 -7.05 7.70
CA ILE A 194 6.62 -7.67 8.27
C ILE A 194 7.56 -6.54 8.66
N THR A 195 7.81 -6.40 9.97
CA THR A 195 8.60 -5.31 10.53
C THR A 195 10.10 -5.57 10.42
N LYS A 196 10.91 -4.51 10.62
CA LYS A 196 12.38 -4.62 10.67
C LYS A 196 12.81 -5.62 11.75
N ASP A 197 12.24 -5.53 12.94
CA ASP A 197 12.58 -6.41 14.07
C ASP A 197 12.27 -7.88 13.77
N MET A 198 11.13 -8.15 13.10
CA MET A 198 10.79 -9.51 12.67
C MET A 198 11.84 -10.07 11.69
N LEU A 199 12.30 -9.24 10.76
CA LEU A 199 13.35 -9.62 9.81
C LEU A 199 14.71 -9.80 10.50
N GLU A 200 15.07 -8.92 11.41
CA GLU A 200 16.32 -9.01 12.18
C GLU A 200 16.38 -10.23 13.09
N ASN A 201 15.25 -10.69 13.64
CA ASN A 201 15.16 -11.95 14.38
C ASN A 201 15.53 -13.18 13.51
N VAL A 202 15.35 -13.10 12.20
CA VAL A 202 15.69 -14.17 11.25
C VAL A 202 17.10 -13.98 10.69
N LEU A 203 17.49 -12.74 10.37
CA LEU A 203 18.68 -12.43 9.57
C LEU A 203 19.84 -11.82 10.37
N GLY A 204 19.58 -11.29 11.55
CA GLY A 204 20.52 -10.50 12.36
C GLY A 204 20.41 -9.02 12.04
N HIS A 205 20.93 -8.57 10.91
CA HIS A 205 20.89 -7.15 10.52
C HIS A 205 20.12 -6.93 9.21
N VAL A 206 19.33 -5.84 9.18
CA VAL A 206 18.55 -5.43 8.00
C VAL A 206 18.61 -3.91 7.88
N ASP A 207 19.02 -3.42 6.72
CA ASP A 207 19.02 -2.00 6.41
C ASP A 207 17.62 -1.49 6.04
N VAL A 208 17.42 -0.18 6.17
CA VAL A 208 16.23 0.53 5.68
C VAL A 208 16.67 1.58 4.69
N ALA A 209 16.11 1.55 3.48
CA ALA A 209 16.45 2.51 2.45
C ALA A 209 16.08 3.94 2.88
N GLY A 210 16.99 4.90 2.65
CA GLY A 210 16.78 6.29 3.04
C GLY A 210 15.52 6.93 2.43
N SER A 211 15.05 6.43 1.29
CA SER A 211 13.80 6.86 0.61
C SER A 211 12.49 6.41 1.32
N VAL A 212 12.59 5.63 2.39
CA VAL A 212 11.40 5.18 3.15
C VAL A 212 10.68 6.36 3.81
N LEU A 213 11.41 7.26 4.44
CA LEU A 213 10.85 8.42 5.16
C LEU A 213 11.17 9.78 4.51
N ARG A 214 11.69 9.80 3.29
CA ARG A 214 11.92 11.02 2.53
C ARG A 214 11.52 10.86 1.06
N PRO A 215 11.31 11.97 0.32
CA PRO A 215 11.15 11.93 -1.12
C PRO A 215 12.38 11.33 -1.82
N LEU A 216 12.17 10.67 -2.98
CA LEU A 216 13.28 10.31 -3.86
C LEU A 216 13.99 11.58 -4.33
N GLN A 217 15.32 11.57 -4.30
CA GLN A 217 16.12 12.64 -4.86
C GLN A 217 16.13 12.58 -6.40
N LYS A 218 16.43 13.72 -7.02
CA LYS A 218 16.51 13.81 -8.49
C LYS A 218 17.60 12.85 -9.01
N GLY A 219 17.18 11.87 -9.82
CA GLY A 219 18.07 10.84 -10.38
C GLY A 219 18.07 9.50 -9.63
N GLU A 220 17.47 9.41 -8.44
CA GLU A 220 17.27 8.12 -7.76
C GLU A 220 16.27 7.26 -8.54
N LYS A 221 16.61 5.98 -8.75
CA LYS A 221 15.71 5.00 -9.39
C LYS A 221 14.75 4.43 -8.37
N ALA A 222 13.48 4.27 -8.77
CA ALA A 222 12.53 3.50 -7.97
C ALA A 222 12.82 2.00 -8.11
N LEU A 223 13.26 1.38 -7.04
CA LEU A 223 13.60 -0.04 -6.98
C LEU A 223 12.42 -0.90 -6.53
N SER A 224 11.34 -0.29 -6.05
CA SER A 224 10.12 -0.99 -5.63
C SER A 224 8.86 -0.18 -5.96
N PRO A 225 7.66 -0.84 -6.01
CA PRO A 225 6.39 -0.15 -6.15
C PRO A 225 6.17 0.90 -5.05
N GLY A 226 5.56 2.06 -5.39
CA GLY A 226 5.20 3.11 -4.42
C GLY A 226 6.30 4.12 -4.07
N MET A 227 7.48 4.06 -4.72
CA MET A 227 8.58 5.00 -4.45
C MET A 227 8.50 6.29 -5.26
N ARG A 228 7.91 6.28 -6.47
CA ARG A 228 7.76 7.43 -7.36
C ARG A 228 6.38 8.08 -7.22
N TYR A 229 6.29 9.35 -7.60
CA TYR A 229 5.08 10.17 -7.72
C TYR A 229 4.36 10.46 -6.39
N LYS A 230 3.38 11.36 -6.44
CA LYS A 230 2.38 11.55 -5.38
C LYS A 230 1.61 10.23 -5.25
N HIS A 231 1.67 9.60 -4.09
CA HIS A 231 1.10 8.29 -3.84
C HIS A 231 0.23 8.35 -2.59
N TYR A 232 -0.86 7.56 -2.58
CA TYR A 232 -1.75 7.41 -1.43
C TYR A 232 -2.50 8.70 -1.04
N SER A 233 -2.49 9.72 -1.92
CA SER A 233 -3.09 11.00 -1.59
C SER A 233 -4.58 10.99 -1.83
N PRO A 234 -5.38 11.42 -0.84
CA PRO A 234 -6.75 11.85 -1.07
C PRO A 234 -6.79 13.11 -1.95
N ASP A 235 -7.97 13.56 -2.33
CA ASP A 235 -8.15 14.80 -3.07
C ASP A 235 -7.84 16.01 -2.19
N GLY A 236 -8.21 15.96 -0.89
CA GLY A 236 -7.90 16.98 0.09
C GLY A 236 -6.40 17.05 0.44
N GLN A 237 -5.97 18.22 0.88
CA GLN A 237 -4.60 18.46 1.29
C GLN A 237 -4.33 17.89 2.69
N VAL A 238 -3.43 16.92 2.80
CA VAL A 238 -3.02 16.34 4.08
C VAL A 238 -1.82 17.11 4.65
N THR A 239 -1.90 17.44 5.94
CA THR A 239 -0.80 18.05 6.73
C THR A 239 -0.59 17.22 7.99
N LEU A 240 0.64 16.80 8.24
CA LEU A 240 1.02 16.09 9.46
C LEU A 240 1.34 17.08 10.56
N VAL A 241 0.86 16.83 11.79
CA VAL A 241 1.10 17.68 12.96
C VAL A 241 1.93 16.90 13.96
N GLU A 242 3.14 17.41 14.27
CA GLU A 242 4.10 16.79 15.17
C GLU A 242 4.32 17.62 16.43
N GLY A 243 4.58 16.97 17.57
CA GLY A 243 4.91 17.65 18.83
C GLY A 243 4.54 16.82 20.05
N ALA A 244 4.52 17.50 21.21
CA ALA A 244 3.96 16.90 22.42
C ALA A 244 2.45 16.69 22.23
N GLU A 245 1.92 15.60 22.80
CA GLU A 245 0.55 15.15 22.59
C GLU A 245 -0.52 16.25 22.82
N ALA A 246 -0.44 16.95 23.96
CA ALA A 246 -1.36 18.04 24.27
C ALA A 246 -1.27 19.21 23.27
N ASP A 247 -0.05 19.53 22.82
CA ASP A 247 0.19 20.58 21.83
C ASP A 247 -0.37 20.20 20.47
N VAL A 248 -0.23 18.93 20.07
CA VAL A 248 -0.77 18.40 18.81
C VAL A 248 -2.28 18.53 18.76
N VAL A 249 -2.98 18.09 19.81
CA VAL A 249 -4.45 18.19 19.91
C VAL A 249 -4.90 19.65 19.84
N ALA A 250 -4.24 20.56 20.59
CA ALA A 250 -4.58 21.98 20.59
C ALA A 250 -4.29 22.63 19.23
N ALA A 251 -3.15 22.31 18.60
CA ALA A 251 -2.78 22.83 17.29
C ALA A 251 -3.74 22.36 16.20
N MET A 252 -4.13 21.07 16.20
CA MET A 252 -5.10 20.53 15.24
C MET A 252 -6.45 21.21 15.36
N ALA A 253 -6.94 21.44 16.60
CA ALA A 253 -8.17 22.17 16.83
C ALA A 253 -8.12 23.60 16.27
N LYS A 254 -7.01 24.32 16.51
CA LYS A 254 -6.80 25.68 16.00
C LYS A 254 -6.73 25.72 14.47
N LEU A 255 -5.99 24.81 13.86
CA LEU A 255 -5.83 24.71 12.40
C LEU A 255 -7.17 24.38 11.71
N ALA A 256 -7.95 23.43 12.26
CA ALA A 256 -9.25 23.09 11.70
C ALA A 256 -10.21 24.28 11.79
N ALA A 257 -10.32 24.94 12.93
CA ALA A 257 -11.14 26.14 13.10
C ALA A 257 -10.72 27.29 12.16
N HIS A 258 -9.41 27.47 11.94
CA HIS A 258 -8.90 28.47 11.00
C HIS A 258 -9.28 28.16 9.55
N ALA A 259 -9.14 26.90 9.13
CA ALA A 259 -9.52 26.46 7.78
C ALA A 259 -11.03 26.59 7.54
N ASP A 260 -11.86 26.21 8.51
CA ASP A 260 -13.33 26.39 8.45
C ASP A 260 -13.73 27.86 8.34
N ALA A 261 -13.04 28.76 9.08
CA ALA A 261 -13.27 30.20 9.00
C ALA A 261 -12.91 30.79 7.62
N GLN A 262 -12.02 30.13 6.87
CA GLN A 262 -11.68 30.46 5.48
C GLN A 262 -12.64 29.83 4.44
N GLY A 263 -13.64 29.06 4.89
CA GLY A 263 -14.61 28.41 4.03
C GLY A 263 -14.17 27.05 3.46
N HIS A 264 -13.09 26.46 3.97
CA HIS A 264 -12.67 25.12 3.62
C HIS A 264 -13.39 24.06 4.49
N ARG A 265 -13.66 22.91 3.92
CA ARG A 265 -14.14 21.74 4.69
C ARG A 265 -12.93 21.07 5.34
N ALA A 266 -12.70 21.37 6.62
CA ALA A 266 -11.57 20.83 7.36
C ALA A 266 -11.97 19.65 8.21
N CYS A 267 -11.04 18.70 8.39
CA CYS A 267 -11.20 17.56 9.30
C CYS A 267 -9.87 17.19 9.96
N VAL A 268 -9.95 16.37 10.98
CA VAL A 268 -8.79 15.82 11.68
C VAL A 268 -8.79 14.30 11.66
N MET A 269 -7.66 13.68 11.34
CA MET A 269 -7.39 12.27 11.52
C MET A 269 -6.63 12.12 12.85
N CYS A 270 -7.29 11.59 13.87
CA CYS A 270 -6.75 11.52 15.22
C CYS A 270 -6.88 10.13 15.82
N PHE A 271 -6.08 9.86 16.85
CA PHE A 271 -6.21 8.63 17.63
C PHE A 271 -7.54 8.57 18.38
N THR A 272 -7.99 7.35 18.67
CA THR A 272 -9.23 7.08 19.44
C THR A 272 -9.26 7.88 20.75
N GLU A 273 -8.12 8.02 21.41
CA GLU A 273 -7.93 8.72 22.69
C GLU A 273 -8.24 10.22 22.59
N HIS A 274 -8.12 10.82 21.40
CA HIS A 274 -8.28 12.27 21.18
C HIS A 274 -9.64 12.65 20.55
N MET A 275 -10.47 11.68 20.21
CA MET A 275 -11.78 11.91 19.56
C MET A 275 -12.66 12.90 20.32
N ASP A 276 -12.77 12.77 21.65
CA ASP A 276 -13.59 13.65 22.46
C ASP A 276 -13.05 15.08 22.52
N ALA A 277 -11.72 15.25 22.61
CA ALA A 277 -11.07 16.54 22.62
C ALA A 277 -11.23 17.30 21.29
N LEU A 278 -11.29 16.57 20.18
CA LEU A 278 -11.39 17.11 18.81
C LEU A 278 -12.82 17.02 18.22
N LYS A 279 -13.85 16.71 19.01
CA LYS A 279 -15.23 16.47 18.54
C LYS A 279 -15.82 17.58 17.66
N ASN A 280 -15.37 18.81 17.81
CA ASN A 280 -15.83 19.95 17.01
C ASN A 280 -15.03 20.17 15.73
N CYS A 281 -14.05 19.31 15.43
CA CYS A 281 -13.10 19.45 14.29
C CYS A 281 -13.33 18.37 13.22
N HIS A 282 -14.54 17.82 13.11
CA HIS A 282 -14.84 16.68 12.22
C HIS A 282 -13.81 15.55 12.37
N PRO A 283 -13.70 14.90 13.56
CA PRO A 283 -12.65 13.92 13.82
C PRO A 283 -12.94 12.58 13.15
N HIS A 284 -11.90 12.00 12.58
CA HIS A 284 -11.88 10.65 12.01
C HIS A 284 -10.91 9.79 12.83
N ASP A 285 -11.46 8.76 13.46
CA ASP A 285 -10.72 7.80 14.27
C ASP A 285 -9.83 6.92 13.40
N ILE A 286 -8.51 7.02 13.60
CA ILE A 286 -7.50 6.18 12.92
C ILE A 286 -7.06 4.98 13.77
N GLY A 287 -7.63 4.76 14.95
CA GLY A 287 -7.26 3.69 15.89
C GLY A 287 -6.51 4.19 17.11
N SER A 288 -6.21 3.27 18.02
CA SER A 288 -5.46 3.59 19.23
C SER A 288 -3.99 3.92 18.95
N ARG A 289 -3.47 4.92 19.66
CA ARG A 289 -2.07 5.34 19.61
C ARG A 289 -1.09 4.21 19.91
N ASP A 290 -1.48 3.33 20.82
CA ASP A 290 -0.64 2.20 21.27
C ASP A 290 -0.77 0.97 20.35
N ASN A 291 -1.60 1.05 19.30
CA ASN A 291 -1.86 -0.05 18.38
C ASN A 291 -1.63 0.35 16.91
N ALA A 292 -0.36 0.45 16.51
CA ALA A 292 0.00 0.80 15.14
C ALA A 292 -0.57 -0.15 14.07
N SER A 293 -0.90 -1.40 14.42
CA SER A 293 -1.54 -2.36 13.50
C SER A 293 -2.99 -1.97 13.21
N GLU A 294 -3.72 -1.47 14.21
CA GLU A 294 -5.06 -0.93 14.02
C GLU A 294 -5.05 0.32 13.15
N VAL A 295 -4.07 1.22 13.39
CA VAL A 295 -3.90 2.41 12.56
C VAL A 295 -3.58 2.02 11.10
N ALA A 296 -2.71 1.04 10.88
CA ALA A 296 -2.41 0.54 9.54
C ALA A 296 -3.66 -0.03 8.84
N HIS A 297 -4.49 -0.78 9.57
CA HIS A 297 -5.74 -1.35 9.05
C HIS A 297 -6.73 -0.27 8.61
N ARG A 298 -6.88 0.81 9.39
CA ARG A 298 -7.86 1.88 9.14
C ARG A 298 -7.37 2.95 8.17
N LEU A 299 -6.08 3.12 7.97
CA LEU A 299 -5.47 4.24 7.28
C LEU A 299 -6.07 4.53 5.90
N PHE A 300 -6.06 3.56 4.99
CA PHE A 300 -6.54 3.77 3.62
C PHE A 300 -8.07 3.90 3.55
N ASP A 301 -8.80 3.18 4.39
CA ASP A 301 -10.24 3.31 4.52
C ASP A 301 -10.61 4.74 4.95
N THR A 302 -9.94 5.27 5.97
CA THR A 302 -10.14 6.64 6.43
C THR A 302 -9.84 7.66 5.32
N LEU A 303 -8.66 7.56 4.65
CA LEU A 303 -8.32 8.48 3.57
C LEU A 303 -9.34 8.44 2.41
N ARG A 304 -9.92 7.28 2.09
CA ARG A 304 -10.95 7.14 1.06
C ARG A 304 -12.29 7.75 1.50
N ARG A 305 -12.68 7.54 2.76
CA ARG A 305 -13.88 8.15 3.31
C ARG A 305 -13.79 9.69 3.29
N LEU A 306 -12.60 10.26 3.54
CA LEU A 306 -12.39 11.71 3.42
C LEU A 306 -12.59 12.23 1.99
N ASP A 307 -12.22 11.44 0.97
CA ASP A 307 -12.52 11.75 -0.43
C ASP A 307 -14.04 11.73 -0.71
N GLU A 308 -14.75 10.72 -0.20
CA GLU A 308 -16.21 10.61 -0.33
C GLU A 308 -16.95 11.74 0.39
N GLU A 309 -16.44 12.19 1.52
CA GLU A 309 -16.94 13.34 2.29
C GLU A 309 -16.48 14.68 1.71
N HIS A 310 -15.66 14.69 0.65
CA HIS A 310 -15.13 15.87 -0.02
C HIS A 310 -14.43 16.86 0.93
N MET A 311 -13.54 16.37 1.78
CA MET A 311 -12.73 17.20 2.66
C MET A 311 -11.63 17.92 1.87
N ASP A 312 -11.50 19.25 2.08
CA ASP A 312 -10.50 20.08 1.40
C ASP A 312 -9.15 20.04 2.12
N VAL A 313 -9.18 20.05 3.46
CA VAL A 313 -7.99 20.13 4.32
C VAL A 313 -8.08 19.09 5.43
N ILE A 314 -7.02 18.31 5.56
CA ILE A 314 -6.94 17.17 6.48
C ILE A 314 -5.70 17.36 7.36
N PHE A 315 -5.89 17.49 8.66
CA PHE A 315 -4.80 17.49 9.63
C PHE A 315 -4.70 16.11 10.28
N SER A 316 -3.51 15.53 10.30
CA SER A 316 -3.32 14.17 10.85
C SER A 316 -2.28 14.15 11.95
N GLU A 317 -2.57 13.42 13.01
CA GLU A 317 -1.55 13.01 13.96
C GLU A 317 -0.51 12.10 13.30
N VAL A 318 0.69 12.08 13.87
CA VAL A 318 1.79 11.20 13.45
C VAL A 318 1.85 9.97 14.35
N VAL A 319 2.24 8.85 13.76
CA VAL A 319 2.44 7.58 14.47
C VAL A 319 3.93 7.39 14.75
N PRO A 320 4.36 6.87 15.89
CA PRO A 320 5.75 6.52 16.12
C PRO A 320 6.28 5.61 15.00
N PRO A 321 7.43 5.94 14.36
CA PRO A 321 7.94 5.22 13.19
C PRO A 321 8.69 3.93 13.57
N GLU A 322 8.11 3.13 14.47
CA GLU A 322 8.63 1.88 14.99
C GLU A 322 7.68 0.73 14.61
N GLY A 323 8.24 -0.46 14.40
CA GLY A 323 7.45 -1.63 14.01
C GLY A 323 6.57 -1.36 12.78
N VAL A 324 5.27 -1.63 12.90
CA VAL A 324 4.26 -1.34 11.84
C VAL A 324 4.05 0.17 11.65
N GLY A 325 4.30 1.00 12.67
CA GLY A 325 4.21 2.45 12.59
C GLY A 325 5.11 3.05 11.51
N LEU A 326 6.27 2.42 11.21
CA LEU A 326 7.12 2.80 10.09
C LEU A 326 6.38 2.68 8.74
N ALA A 327 5.56 1.64 8.57
CA ALA A 327 4.74 1.47 7.38
C ALA A 327 3.63 2.52 7.28
N VAL A 328 2.96 2.82 8.39
CA VAL A 328 1.94 3.87 8.47
C VAL A 328 2.56 5.21 8.09
N MET A 329 3.68 5.61 8.71
CA MET A 329 4.35 6.89 8.45
C MET A 329 4.88 7.00 7.02
N ASN A 330 5.35 5.90 6.42
CA ASN A 330 5.71 5.88 5.00
C ASN A 330 4.53 6.25 4.09
N ARG A 331 3.30 5.81 4.41
CA ARG A 331 2.07 6.10 3.63
C ARG A 331 1.55 7.50 3.92
N LEU A 332 1.44 7.89 5.18
CA LEU A 332 1.01 9.22 5.61
C LEU A 332 1.94 10.31 5.08
N GLY A 333 3.26 10.14 5.22
CA GLY A 333 4.23 11.08 4.68
C GLY A 333 4.06 11.29 3.17
N ARG A 334 3.80 10.22 2.40
CA ARG A 334 3.54 10.33 0.96
C ARG A 334 2.18 10.95 0.64
N ALA A 335 1.13 10.63 1.43
CA ALA A 335 -0.18 11.26 1.30
C ALA A 335 -0.12 12.77 1.54
N ALA A 336 0.68 13.19 2.53
CA ALA A 336 0.93 14.57 2.88
C ALA A 336 2.00 15.25 1.99
N ALA A 337 2.55 14.58 0.94
CA ALA A 337 3.72 15.03 0.19
C ALA A 337 4.88 15.49 1.11
N PHE A 338 5.03 14.82 2.25
CA PHE A 338 5.98 15.11 3.34
C PHE A 338 5.80 16.50 3.99
N HIS A 339 4.61 17.09 3.86
CA HIS A 339 4.28 18.34 4.54
C HIS A 339 3.97 18.06 6.01
N THR A 340 4.86 18.54 6.88
CA THR A 340 4.76 18.38 8.34
C THR A 340 4.96 19.74 9.02
N ILE A 341 4.18 20.02 10.05
CA ILE A 341 4.26 21.22 10.86
C ILE A 341 4.46 20.86 12.33
N GLN A 342 5.14 21.73 13.06
CA GLN A 342 5.34 21.58 14.50
C GLN A 342 4.18 22.23 15.26
N ALA A 343 3.51 21.48 16.13
CA ALA A 343 2.37 21.98 16.91
C ALA A 343 2.69 23.25 17.71
N ARG A 344 3.86 23.29 18.36
CA ARG A 344 4.33 24.46 19.12
C ARG A 344 4.43 25.73 18.30
N ASP A 345 4.74 25.63 16.99
CA ASP A 345 4.88 26.81 16.13
C ASP A 345 3.50 27.37 15.79
N VAL A 346 2.50 26.51 15.59
CA VAL A 346 1.09 26.89 15.42
C VAL A 346 0.54 27.61 16.64
N LEU A 347 0.93 27.19 17.85
CA LEU A 347 0.41 27.76 19.11
C LEU A 347 1.05 29.08 19.48
N LYS A 348 2.32 29.37 19.06
CA LYS A 348 3.03 30.64 19.35
C LYS A 348 2.49 31.84 18.60
N ASP A 349 1.86 31.67 17.44
CA ASP A 349 1.34 32.77 16.62
C ASP A 349 0.22 33.60 17.29
N GLU A 350 -0.16 33.32 18.55
CA GLU A 350 -1.12 34.09 19.34
C GLU A 350 -0.45 35.03 20.38
N GLU A 351 0.86 34.87 20.66
CA GLU A 351 1.55 35.71 21.65
C GLU A 351 2.25 36.93 21.03
N ALA A 352 2.13 37.14 19.72
CA ALA A 352 2.69 38.26 18.99
C ALA A 352 1.59 39.21 18.46
#